data_12473c22ca5d70ee6ec174a66e4e16fb
#
_entry.id   12473c22ca5d70ee6ec174a66e4e16fb
#
_cell.length_a   1.000
_cell.length_b   1.000
_cell.length_c   1.000
_cell.angle_alpha   90.00
_cell.angle_beta   90.00
_cell.angle_gamma   90.00
#
_symmetry.space_group_name_H-M   'P 1'
#
loop_
_entity.id
_entity.type
_entity.pdbx_description
1 polymer ?
#
loop_
_entity_poly.entity_id
_entity_poly.type
_entity_poly.pdbx_seq_one_letter_code
_entity_poly.pdbx_strand_id
1 'polypeptide(L)'
;LVKPFATTVGVGLGARASLAGPLVLRPSQGWKGRVVNAFGEPIDDSGPLPAGDVAMPAEGPPPEAMRRARVTRPIRTGVKVVDLFTPLC
;
A
#
# COMPACT_ATOMS: atom_id res chain seq x y z
N LEU A 1 -16.23 10.63 15.03
CA LEU A 1 -15.85 9.37 15.66
C LEU A 1 -14.41 9.02 15.25
N VAL A 2 -13.53 8.77 16.23
CA VAL A 2 -12.14 8.38 16.00
C VAL A 2 -11.97 6.93 16.46
N LYS A 3 -11.35 6.10 15.60
CA LYS A 3 -11.01 4.73 15.94
C LYS A 3 -9.47 4.58 15.94
N PRO A 4 -8.85 4.24 17.09
CA PRO A 4 -7.42 4.02 17.17
C PRO A 4 -7.03 2.69 16.52
N PHE A 5 -5.85 2.66 15.86
CA PHE A 5 -5.28 1.43 15.30
C PHE A 5 -4.34 0.71 16.27
N ALA A 6 -3.89 1.41 17.30
CA ALA A 6 -3.02 0.85 18.34
C ALA A 6 -3.64 0.99 19.71
N THR A 7 -2.95 0.46 20.71
CA THR A 7 -3.38 0.56 22.11
C THR A 7 -3.51 2.02 22.53
N THR A 8 -4.64 2.38 23.15
CA THR A 8 -4.95 3.73 23.60
C THR A 8 -4.43 4.06 24.99
N VAL A 9 -3.44 3.32 25.48
CA VAL A 9 -2.84 3.57 26.79
C VAL A 9 -2.23 4.97 26.80
N GLY A 10 -2.68 5.80 27.77
CA GLY A 10 -2.25 7.20 27.89
C GLY A 10 -3.12 8.24 27.16
N VAL A 11 -4.15 7.82 26.43
CA VAL A 11 -5.13 8.75 25.82
C VAL A 11 -6.27 8.98 26.82
N GLY A 12 -6.34 10.18 27.39
CA GLY A 12 -7.34 10.56 28.37
C GLY A 12 -8.31 11.65 27.84
N LEU A 13 -9.29 11.99 28.66
CA LEU A 13 -10.18 13.11 28.39
C LEU A 13 -9.37 14.41 28.25
N GLY A 14 -9.65 15.17 27.20
CA GLY A 14 -8.92 16.41 26.88
C GLY A 14 -7.66 16.20 26.02
N ALA A 15 -7.32 14.96 25.62
CA ALA A 15 -6.24 14.73 24.67
C ALA A 15 -6.53 15.44 23.34
N ARG A 16 -5.52 16.10 22.79
CA ARG A 16 -5.63 16.80 21.50
C ARG A 16 -5.56 15.81 20.35
N ALA A 17 -6.50 15.89 19.42
CA ALA A 17 -6.46 15.15 18.16
C ALA A 17 -6.32 16.16 17.01
N SER A 18 -5.43 15.88 16.08
CA SER A 18 -5.20 16.69 14.87
C SER A 18 -5.40 15.83 13.63
N LEU A 19 -6.09 16.37 12.63
CA LEU A 19 -6.21 15.71 11.33
C LEU A 19 -4.92 15.96 10.52
N ALA A 20 -4.20 14.89 10.20
CA ALA A 20 -2.93 14.98 9.46
C ALA A 20 -3.09 15.00 7.92
N GLY A 21 -4.30 14.87 7.43
CA GLY A 21 -4.59 14.80 5.99
C GLY A 21 -4.74 13.38 5.44
N PRO A 22 -4.96 13.23 4.12
CA PRO A 22 -5.11 11.94 3.48
C PRO A 22 -3.78 11.16 3.47
N LEU A 23 -3.88 9.83 3.50
CA LEU A 23 -2.73 8.96 3.32
C LEU A 23 -2.23 9.05 1.88
N VAL A 24 -0.97 9.41 1.72
CA VAL A 24 -0.30 9.50 0.43
C VAL A 24 0.92 8.58 0.44
N LEU A 25 0.99 7.68 -0.52
CA LEU A 25 2.12 6.77 -0.71
C LEU A 25 3.01 7.26 -1.86
N ARG A 26 4.29 6.96 -1.79
CA ARG A 26 5.26 7.25 -2.85
C ARG A 26 6.00 5.96 -3.24
N PRO A 27 5.30 5.01 -3.91
CA PRO A 27 5.91 3.76 -4.29
C PRO A 27 7.02 3.98 -5.32
N SER A 28 8.06 3.15 -5.24
CA SER A 28 9.17 3.13 -6.19
C SER A 28 9.51 1.71 -6.59
N GLN A 29 10.38 1.54 -7.59
CA GLN A 29 10.86 0.21 -7.98
C GLN A 29 11.61 -0.50 -6.84
N GLY A 30 12.19 0.25 -5.91
CA GLY A 30 12.86 -0.29 -4.72
C GLY A 30 11.92 -0.93 -3.69
N TRP A 31 10.59 -0.83 -3.89
CA TRP A 31 9.62 -1.53 -3.03
C TRP A 31 9.40 -2.99 -3.44
N LYS A 32 9.89 -3.40 -4.62
CA LYS A 32 9.77 -4.78 -5.09
C LYS A 32 10.49 -5.73 -4.16
N GLY A 33 9.79 -6.80 -3.74
CA GLY A 33 10.31 -7.79 -2.80
C GLY A 33 10.33 -7.34 -1.33
N ARG A 34 9.80 -6.15 -1.01
CA ARG A 34 9.68 -5.63 0.36
C ARG A 34 8.29 -5.92 0.93
N VAL A 35 8.22 -6.06 2.24
CA VAL A 35 6.94 -6.20 2.96
C VAL A 35 6.61 -4.89 3.64
N VAL A 36 5.42 -4.36 3.36
CA VAL A 36 4.95 -3.07 3.88
C VAL A 36 3.58 -3.21 4.54
N ASN A 37 3.31 -2.35 5.52
CA ASN A 37 1.99 -2.26 6.13
C ASN A 37 1.04 -1.37 5.28
N ALA A 38 -0.21 -1.22 5.74
CA ALA A 38 -1.21 -0.41 5.04
C ALA A 38 -0.87 1.09 4.96
N PHE A 39 0.08 1.57 5.74
CA PHE A 39 0.55 2.96 5.74
C PHE A 39 1.78 3.18 4.86
N GLY A 40 2.29 2.10 4.21
CA GLY A 40 3.49 2.16 3.38
C GLY A 40 4.79 2.13 4.19
N GLU A 41 4.75 1.69 5.45
CA GLU A 41 5.94 1.54 6.28
C GLU A 41 6.50 0.12 6.14
N PRO A 42 7.84 -0.06 6.06
CA PRO A 42 8.45 -1.38 5.96
C PRO A 42 8.26 -2.15 7.28
N ILE A 43 7.94 -3.44 7.17
CA ILE A 43 7.79 -4.38 8.29
C ILE A 43 8.65 -5.64 8.12
N ASP A 44 9.62 -5.58 7.22
CA ASP A 44 10.52 -6.68 6.85
C ASP A 44 11.94 -6.55 7.39
N ASP A 45 12.17 -5.65 8.34
CA ASP A 45 13.49 -5.36 8.97
C ASP A 45 14.62 -5.07 7.97
N SER A 46 14.28 -4.77 6.71
CA SER A 46 15.25 -4.52 5.63
C SER A 46 15.57 -3.03 5.42
N GLY A 47 15.35 -2.22 6.45
CA GLY A 47 15.64 -0.79 6.43
C GLY A 47 14.56 0.08 5.73
N PRO A 48 14.79 1.37 5.57
CA PRO A 48 13.81 2.31 5.04
C PRO A 48 13.49 2.04 3.57
N LEU A 49 12.26 2.39 3.16
CA LEU A 49 11.83 2.30 1.77
C LEU A 49 12.27 3.57 0.99
N PRO A 50 12.82 3.42 -0.22
CA PRO A 50 13.08 4.55 -1.08
C PRO A 50 11.76 5.17 -1.54
N ALA A 51 11.61 6.49 -1.38
CA ALA A 51 10.46 7.22 -1.89
C ALA A 51 10.51 7.36 -3.41
N GLY A 52 9.37 7.14 -4.07
CA GLY A 52 9.22 7.42 -5.49
C GLY A 52 8.89 8.88 -5.77
N ASP A 53 9.02 9.27 -7.03
CA ASP A 53 8.79 10.65 -7.48
C ASP A 53 7.29 11.00 -7.53
N VAL A 54 6.44 10.01 -7.75
CA VAL A 54 4.99 10.20 -7.89
C VAL A 54 4.29 9.94 -6.56
N ALA A 55 3.54 10.93 -6.10
CA ALA A 55 2.67 10.82 -4.94
C ALA A 55 1.33 10.20 -5.34
N MET A 56 0.94 9.11 -4.70
CA MET A 56 -0.31 8.39 -4.95
C MET A 56 -1.19 8.44 -3.69
N PRO A 57 -2.37 9.07 -3.75
CA PRO A 57 -3.31 9.00 -2.64
C PRO A 57 -3.83 7.58 -2.49
N ALA A 58 -3.98 7.10 -1.25
CA ALA A 58 -4.49 5.76 -0.98
C ALA A 58 -5.95 5.59 -1.45
N GLU A 59 -6.71 6.67 -1.47
CA GLU A 59 -8.10 6.73 -1.94
C GLU A 59 -8.19 7.36 -3.34
N GLY A 60 -7.39 6.89 -4.28
CA GLY A 60 -7.46 7.35 -5.66
C GLY A 60 -8.57 6.65 -6.46
N PRO A 61 -9.24 7.34 -7.41
CA PRO A 61 -10.15 6.68 -8.33
C PRO A 61 -9.39 5.67 -9.20
N PRO A 62 -10.02 4.55 -9.58
CA PRO A 62 -9.42 3.62 -10.51
C PRO A 62 -9.21 4.29 -11.88
N PRO A 63 -8.19 3.88 -12.66
CA PRO A 63 -8.00 4.41 -13.99
C PRO A 63 -9.21 4.10 -14.87
N GLU A 64 -9.58 5.05 -15.74
CA GLU A 64 -10.67 4.88 -16.70
C GLU A 64 -10.44 3.64 -17.58
N ALA A 65 -11.52 2.92 -17.88
CA ALA A 65 -11.44 1.64 -18.61
C ALA A 65 -10.68 1.75 -19.95
N MET A 66 -10.87 2.86 -20.68
CA MET A 66 -10.22 3.10 -21.97
C MET A 66 -8.73 3.46 -21.85
N ARG A 67 -8.29 3.90 -20.66
CA ARG A 67 -6.88 4.24 -20.40
C ARG A 67 -6.08 3.08 -19.81
N ARG A 68 -6.74 1.96 -19.49
CA ARG A 68 -6.05 0.77 -18.98
C ARG A 68 -5.23 0.13 -20.09
N ALA A 69 -3.96 -0.16 -19.81
CA ALA A 69 -3.13 -0.94 -20.71
C ALA A 69 -3.73 -2.35 -20.87
N ARG A 70 -3.66 -2.92 -22.07
CA ARG A 70 -4.01 -4.32 -22.29
C ARG A 70 -3.10 -5.20 -21.45
N VAL A 71 -3.67 -6.16 -20.78
CA VAL A 71 -2.91 -7.20 -20.10
C VAL A 71 -2.26 -8.10 -21.16
N THR A 72 -0.94 -8.11 -21.21
CA THR A 72 -0.17 -8.84 -22.23
C THR A 72 0.73 -9.93 -21.66
N ARG A 73 0.97 -9.92 -20.35
CA ARG A 73 1.86 -10.88 -19.69
C ARG A 73 1.26 -11.34 -18.36
N PRO A 74 1.19 -12.67 -18.13
CA PRO A 74 0.82 -13.20 -16.84
C PRO A 74 1.92 -12.94 -15.81
N ILE A 75 1.51 -12.76 -14.56
CA ILE A 75 2.42 -12.69 -13.41
C ILE A 75 2.65 -14.11 -12.93
N ARG A 76 3.91 -14.52 -12.83
CA ARG A 76 4.26 -15.82 -12.23
C ARG A 76 4.34 -15.65 -10.71
N THR A 77 3.48 -16.36 -10.01
CA THR A 77 3.43 -16.34 -8.54
C THR A 77 4.42 -17.33 -7.92
N GLY A 78 4.86 -18.33 -8.66
CA GLY A 78 5.64 -19.48 -8.16
C GLY A 78 4.78 -20.57 -7.51
N VAL A 79 3.49 -20.34 -7.34
CA VAL A 79 2.53 -21.32 -6.85
C VAL A 79 1.92 -22.03 -8.04
N LYS A 80 2.32 -23.30 -8.27
CA LYS A 80 1.94 -24.07 -9.47
C LYS A 80 0.45 -24.10 -9.74
N VAL A 81 -0.37 -24.26 -8.71
CA VAL A 81 -1.84 -24.29 -8.85
C VAL A 81 -2.39 -22.95 -9.37
N VAL A 82 -1.88 -21.85 -8.85
CA VAL A 82 -2.29 -20.50 -9.29
C VAL A 82 -1.84 -20.25 -10.73
N ASP A 83 -0.57 -20.54 -11.03
CA ASP A 83 0.02 -20.25 -12.34
C ASP A 83 -0.58 -21.08 -13.48
N LEU A 84 -1.12 -22.29 -13.17
CA LEU A 84 -1.70 -23.19 -14.16
C LEU A 84 -3.21 -23.00 -14.33
N PHE A 85 -3.95 -22.80 -13.24
CA PHE A 85 -5.42 -22.84 -13.28
C PHE A 85 -6.07 -21.47 -13.15
N THR A 86 -5.41 -20.51 -12.49
CA THR A 86 -5.92 -19.15 -12.30
C THR A 86 -4.80 -18.12 -12.49
N PRO A 87 -4.19 -18.04 -13.69
CA PRO A 87 -3.07 -17.14 -13.91
C PRO A 87 -3.48 -15.68 -13.61
N LEU A 88 -2.64 -15.00 -12.83
CA LEU A 88 -2.80 -13.59 -12.54
C LEU A 88 -2.17 -12.73 -13.65
N CYS A 89 -2.78 -11.60 -13.93
CA CYS A 89 -2.31 -10.64 -14.92
C CYS A 89 -2.68 -9.19 -14.54
#